data_ee858c4d488e7f46239a28deba6850e9
#
_entry.id   ee858c4d488e7f46239a28deba6850e9
#
_cell.length_a   1.000
_cell.length_b   1.000
_cell.length_c   1.000
_cell.angle_alpha   90.00
_cell.angle_beta   90.00
_cell.angle_gamma   90.00
#
_symmetry.space_group_name_H-M   'P 1'
#
loop_
_entity.id
_entity.type
_entity.pdbx_description
1 polymer ?
#
loop_
_entity_poly.entity_id
_entity_poly.type
_entity_poly.pdbx_seq_one_letter_code
_entity_poly.pdbx_strand_id
1 'polypeptide(L)'
;MTALPITATLLIQLFYWVTFIFCLFTFFNYSGSGSCDKLLAKNSMAPALIMICAYIILMGLRPVHYFFGDTVNYAATYSRTLPVFGEIDWHGEWLFALFRTWCRSMGFSVNVYFLIIEIGYLGLMFWAYKKALWENAWFAMLFGLSAFSVFTYGVNGVRNGLACSIVTLAIVFAAKDKNYIVTAVLCFLAMGIHKSTLLPTAAMVGALFFIKKPKVALMFWLISIPVSLVAGGPISNFFMGLGFDDRAEAYMSGQNAQYGSFSNTGFRWDFLAYSAMPVWLIWYVEKKIKKRREEIGIEKTVEEEETGVYGAGILADAQSMRVFNVISTIYLLTNAFWVMVIKAAFSNRFAYLSWFIYPFVLAYGVIRLHIWEDQDRKAALILLGHVGFTMFMYLTGKL
;
A
#
# COMPACT_ATOMS: atom_id res chain seq x y z
N MET A 1 -16.91 22.36 11.42
CA MET A 1 -15.45 22.42 11.16
C MET A 1 -15.28 22.84 9.71
N THR A 2 -14.45 23.86 9.46
CA THR A 2 -14.19 24.38 8.10
C THR A 2 -12.96 23.73 7.50
N ALA A 3 -12.81 23.82 6.15
CA ALA A 3 -11.57 23.44 5.49
C ALA A 3 -10.39 24.31 5.95
N LEU A 4 -9.17 23.80 5.77
CA LEU A 4 -7.96 24.58 6.00
C LEU A 4 -7.96 25.82 5.07
N PRO A 5 -7.54 27.00 5.54
CA PRO A 5 -7.48 28.21 4.74
C PRO A 5 -6.23 28.24 3.83
N ILE A 6 -6.00 27.15 3.09
CA ILE A 6 -4.87 26.99 2.16
C ILE A 6 -5.38 26.61 0.78
N THR A 7 -4.62 26.94 -0.27
CA THR A 7 -4.94 26.53 -1.62
C THR A 7 -4.67 25.04 -1.83
N ALA A 8 -5.36 24.42 -2.79
CA ALA A 8 -5.12 23.01 -3.15
C ALA A 8 -3.66 22.78 -3.57
N THR A 9 -3.09 23.71 -4.35
CA THR A 9 -1.68 23.64 -4.78
C THR A 9 -0.72 23.67 -3.59
N LEU A 10 -0.93 24.57 -2.64
CA LEU A 10 -0.08 24.64 -1.44
C LEU A 10 -0.18 23.36 -0.60
N LEU A 11 -1.37 22.79 -0.46
CA LEU A 11 -1.56 21.52 0.26
C LEU A 11 -0.77 20.39 -0.38
N ILE A 12 -0.83 20.25 -1.72
CA ILE A 12 -0.07 19.25 -2.47
C ILE A 12 1.44 19.45 -2.25
N GLN A 13 1.92 20.70 -2.38
CA GLN A 13 3.33 21.04 -2.13
C GLN A 13 3.76 20.70 -0.71
N LEU A 14 2.96 21.07 0.30
CA LEU A 14 3.26 20.77 1.71
C LEU A 14 3.37 19.25 1.93
N PHE A 15 2.44 18.45 1.39
CA PHE A 15 2.51 17.01 1.53
C PHE A 15 3.83 16.44 1.02
N TYR A 16 4.20 16.73 -0.23
CA TYR A 16 5.38 16.14 -0.85
C TYR A 16 6.69 16.69 -0.27
N TRP A 17 6.81 18.01 -0.11
CA TRP A 17 8.05 18.62 0.38
C TRP A 17 8.32 18.32 1.85
N VAL A 18 7.30 18.34 2.72
CA VAL A 18 7.46 17.99 4.13
C VAL A 18 7.84 16.52 4.27
N THR A 19 7.20 15.62 3.50
CA THR A 19 7.57 14.19 3.48
C THR A 19 9.01 13.99 3.02
N PHE A 20 9.42 14.68 1.96
CA PHE A 20 10.81 14.63 1.46
C PHE A 20 11.81 15.11 2.51
N ILE A 21 11.54 16.25 3.17
CA ILE A 21 12.40 16.80 4.21
C ILE A 21 12.54 15.83 5.39
N PHE A 22 11.45 15.19 5.83
CA PHE A 22 11.51 14.20 6.91
C PHE A 22 12.32 12.96 6.50
N CYS A 23 12.17 12.49 5.26
CA CYS A 23 12.99 11.39 4.75
C CYS A 23 14.46 11.78 4.65
N LEU A 24 14.76 12.99 4.18
CA LEU A 24 16.12 13.51 4.08
C LEU A 24 16.77 13.68 5.47
N PHE A 25 16.06 14.24 6.43
CA PHE A 25 16.51 14.34 7.83
C PHE A 25 16.81 12.93 8.40
N THR A 26 15.89 11.98 8.17
CA THR A 26 16.09 10.59 8.62
C THR A 26 17.30 9.96 7.94
N PHE A 27 17.49 10.19 6.64
CA PHE A 27 18.68 9.73 5.91
C PHE A 27 19.97 10.25 6.56
N PHE A 28 20.11 11.54 6.82
CA PHE A 28 21.32 12.08 7.46
C PHE A 28 21.53 11.53 8.86
N ASN A 29 20.45 11.33 9.62
CA ASN A 29 20.52 10.77 10.96
C ASN A 29 21.01 9.31 10.96
N TYR A 30 20.60 8.49 9.99
CA TYR A 30 20.93 7.07 9.93
C TYR A 30 22.19 6.77 9.10
N SER A 31 22.54 7.61 8.11
CA SER A 31 23.67 7.37 7.21
C SER A 31 25.05 7.45 7.88
N GLY A 32 25.17 8.16 9.00
CA GLY A 32 26.38 8.24 9.80
C GLY A 32 26.64 7.02 10.70
N SER A 33 25.69 6.08 10.80
CA SER A 33 25.80 4.84 11.57
C SER A 33 26.44 3.76 10.71
N GLY A 34 27.56 3.22 11.16
CA GLY A 34 28.21 2.07 10.52
C GLY A 34 27.63 0.70 10.94
N SER A 35 26.53 0.70 11.69
CA SER A 35 25.95 -0.47 12.34
C SER A 35 24.43 -0.55 12.10
N CYS A 36 23.74 -1.39 12.86
CA CYS A 36 22.28 -1.44 12.91
C CYS A 36 21.71 -0.92 14.25
N ASP A 37 22.48 -0.14 14.99
CA ASP A 37 22.13 0.26 16.36
C ASP A 37 20.90 1.14 16.44
N LYS A 38 20.68 2.02 15.45
CA LYS A 38 19.53 2.92 15.43
C LYS A 38 18.23 2.21 15.06
N LEU A 39 18.30 1.22 14.16
CA LEU A 39 17.13 0.39 13.82
C LEU A 39 16.80 -0.60 14.94
N LEU A 40 17.77 -1.05 15.72
CA LEU A 40 17.55 -1.92 16.87
C LEU A 40 17.11 -1.15 18.13
N ALA A 41 17.44 0.13 18.22
CA ALA A 41 17.07 0.96 19.36
C ALA A 41 15.55 1.13 19.46
N LYS A 42 15.03 1.07 20.68
CA LYS A 42 13.63 1.45 20.94
C LYS A 42 13.45 2.95 20.76
N ASN A 43 12.80 3.34 19.69
CA ASN A 43 12.50 4.74 19.42
C ASN A 43 11.15 5.14 20.07
N SER A 44 11.06 6.41 20.48
CA SER A 44 9.78 6.97 20.93
C SER A 44 8.76 6.96 19.78
N MET A 45 7.53 6.55 20.10
CA MET A 45 6.43 6.57 19.15
C MET A 45 5.83 7.96 18.97
N ALA A 46 6.06 8.88 19.90
CA ALA A 46 5.43 10.19 19.90
C ALA A 46 5.68 10.99 18.60
N PRO A 47 6.91 11.05 18.03
CA PRO A 47 7.13 11.75 16.76
C PRO A 47 6.31 11.15 15.61
N ALA A 48 6.21 9.82 15.53
CA ALA A 48 5.41 9.15 14.48
C ALA A 48 3.91 9.47 14.64
N LEU A 49 3.41 9.48 15.87
CA LEU A 49 2.02 9.82 16.16
C LEU A 49 1.72 11.28 15.81
N ILE A 50 2.59 12.22 16.21
CA ILE A 50 2.44 13.64 15.88
C ILE A 50 2.44 13.84 14.36
N MET A 51 3.37 13.21 13.67
CA MET A 51 3.46 13.28 12.22
C MET A 51 2.16 12.78 11.57
N ILE A 52 1.67 11.60 11.95
CA ILE A 52 0.45 11.05 11.33
C ILE A 52 -0.78 11.91 11.62
N CYS A 53 -0.91 12.47 12.83
CA CYS A 53 -1.99 13.40 13.17
C CYS A 53 -1.92 14.66 12.29
N ALA A 54 -0.74 15.20 12.05
CA ALA A 54 -0.56 16.35 11.16
C ALA A 54 -1.01 16.04 9.72
N TYR A 55 -0.64 14.87 9.18
CA TYR A 55 -1.08 14.45 7.84
C TYR A 55 -2.58 14.15 7.76
N ILE A 56 -3.18 13.57 8.81
CA ILE A 56 -4.64 13.39 8.91
C ILE A 56 -5.36 14.74 8.84
N ILE A 57 -4.88 15.74 9.58
CA ILE A 57 -5.45 17.09 9.57
C ILE A 57 -5.25 17.75 8.21
N LEU A 58 -4.04 17.68 7.64
CA LEU A 58 -3.70 18.28 6.35
C LEU A 58 -4.59 17.72 5.22
N MET A 59 -4.73 16.41 5.14
CA MET A 59 -5.50 15.76 4.08
C MET A 59 -7.01 15.74 4.36
N GLY A 60 -7.40 15.55 5.63
CA GLY A 60 -8.81 15.42 6.02
C GLY A 60 -9.56 16.75 5.99
N LEU A 61 -8.89 17.85 6.29
CA LEU A 61 -9.47 19.20 6.21
C LEU A 61 -9.10 19.94 4.92
N ARG A 62 -8.78 19.20 3.85
CA ARG A 62 -8.48 19.79 2.54
C ARG A 62 -9.67 20.55 1.98
N PRO A 63 -9.44 21.61 1.18
CA PRO A 63 -10.51 22.27 0.44
C PRO A 63 -11.12 21.29 -0.60
N VAL A 64 -12.42 21.42 -0.87
CA VAL A 64 -13.08 20.68 -1.94
C VAL A 64 -12.69 21.33 -3.26
N HIS A 65 -11.77 20.70 -3.99
CA HIS A 65 -11.22 21.26 -5.21
C HIS A 65 -10.93 20.16 -6.24
N TYR A 66 -11.08 20.48 -7.55
CA TYR A 66 -10.90 19.53 -8.65
C TYR A 66 -9.46 19.02 -8.79
N PHE A 67 -8.45 19.72 -8.28
CA PHE A 67 -7.07 19.24 -8.22
C PHE A 67 -6.91 17.96 -7.40
N PHE A 68 -7.87 17.66 -6.54
CA PHE A 68 -7.92 16.41 -5.78
C PHE A 68 -8.80 15.33 -6.45
N GLY A 69 -8.99 15.42 -7.77
CA GLY A 69 -9.75 14.44 -8.55
C GLY A 69 -11.18 14.23 -8.03
N ASP A 70 -11.51 13.01 -7.64
CA ASP A 70 -12.86 12.62 -7.22
C ASP A 70 -13.34 13.27 -5.90
N THR A 71 -12.52 14.05 -5.19
CA THR A 71 -12.95 14.78 -3.98
C THR A 71 -14.25 15.58 -4.23
N VAL A 72 -14.37 16.24 -5.39
CA VAL A 72 -15.58 17.02 -5.75
C VAL A 72 -16.79 16.11 -5.89
N ASN A 73 -16.62 14.94 -6.51
CA ASN A 73 -17.69 13.95 -6.69
C ASN A 73 -18.13 13.36 -5.36
N TYR A 74 -17.20 13.07 -4.46
CA TYR A 74 -17.52 12.60 -3.10
C TYR A 74 -18.27 13.67 -2.30
N ALA A 75 -17.85 14.94 -2.37
CA ALA A 75 -18.52 16.04 -1.70
C ALA A 75 -19.94 16.25 -2.23
N ALA A 76 -20.12 16.23 -3.56
CA ALA A 76 -21.45 16.33 -4.19
C ALA A 76 -22.36 15.16 -3.81
N THR A 77 -21.84 13.93 -3.85
CA THR A 77 -22.58 12.73 -3.46
C THR A 77 -22.96 12.80 -1.98
N TYR A 78 -22.04 13.18 -1.12
CA TYR A 78 -22.30 13.37 0.32
C TYR A 78 -23.42 14.38 0.56
N SER A 79 -23.38 15.54 -0.10
CA SER A 79 -24.40 16.59 0.06
C SER A 79 -25.81 16.16 -0.40
N ARG A 80 -25.89 15.28 -1.40
CA ARG A 80 -27.14 14.72 -1.91
C ARG A 80 -27.67 13.52 -1.12
N THR A 81 -26.84 12.90 -0.28
CA THR A 81 -27.22 11.73 0.51
C THR A 81 -28.28 12.13 1.53
N LEU A 82 -29.41 11.44 1.52
CA LEU A 82 -30.45 11.60 2.52
C LEU A 82 -30.02 10.91 3.83
N PRO A 83 -30.36 11.48 4.99
CA PRO A 83 -30.02 10.89 6.30
C PRO A 83 -30.98 9.74 6.69
N VAL A 84 -31.30 8.86 5.74
CA VAL A 84 -32.26 7.77 5.90
C VAL A 84 -31.59 6.44 5.54
N PHE A 85 -31.70 5.44 6.40
CA PHE A 85 -31.05 4.13 6.23
C PHE A 85 -31.86 3.12 5.41
N GLY A 86 -32.99 3.53 4.79
CA GLY A 86 -33.96 2.61 4.18
C GLY A 86 -33.50 1.91 2.89
N GLU A 87 -32.53 2.44 2.16
CA GLU A 87 -32.17 1.95 0.83
C GLU A 87 -30.64 1.75 0.70
N ILE A 88 -30.12 0.74 1.40
CA ILE A 88 -28.72 0.36 1.23
C ILE A 88 -28.63 -0.79 0.24
N ASP A 89 -27.91 -0.57 -0.88
CA ASP A 89 -27.55 -1.65 -1.79
C ASP A 89 -26.49 -2.57 -1.16
N TRP A 90 -26.95 -3.71 -0.64
CA TRP A 90 -26.11 -4.72 0.00
C TRP A 90 -25.20 -5.45 -1.00
N HIS A 91 -25.49 -5.40 -2.29
CA HIS A 91 -24.64 -5.95 -3.35
C HIS A 91 -23.54 -5.00 -3.78
N GLY A 92 -23.65 -3.71 -3.41
CA GLY A 92 -22.69 -2.67 -3.69
C GLY A 92 -21.60 -2.53 -2.61
N GLU A 93 -21.05 -1.34 -2.50
CA GLU A 93 -20.11 -0.92 -1.46
C GLU A 93 -20.88 -0.46 -0.21
N TRP A 94 -21.64 -1.42 0.36
CA TRP A 94 -22.68 -1.20 1.38
C TRP A 94 -22.13 -0.52 2.64
N LEU A 95 -20.93 -0.87 3.10
CA LEU A 95 -20.37 -0.32 4.32
C LEU A 95 -19.97 1.16 4.14
N PHE A 96 -19.47 1.51 2.95
CA PHE A 96 -19.18 2.92 2.66
C PHE A 96 -20.47 3.75 2.49
N ALA A 97 -21.52 3.19 1.90
CA ALA A 97 -22.84 3.82 1.81
C ALA A 97 -23.45 4.03 3.21
N LEU A 98 -23.39 3.01 4.06
CA LEU A 98 -23.85 3.06 5.45
C LEU A 98 -23.10 4.14 6.24
N PHE A 99 -21.78 4.16 6.14
CA PHE A 99 -20.92 5.17 6.79
C PHE A 99 -21.27 6.60 6.33
N ARG A 100 -21.45 6.81 5.03
CA ARG A 100 -21.84 8.10 4.47
C ARG A 100 -23.22 8.56 4.99
N THR A 101 -24.20 7.67 5.01
CA THR A 101 -25.54 7.94 5.53
C THR A 101 -25.49 8.25 7.03
N TRP A 102 -24.70 7.51 7.80
CA TRP A 102 -24.48 7.77 9.21
C TRP A 102 -23.88 9.16 9.45
N CYS A 103 -22.85 9.55 8.71
CA CYS A 103 -22.29 10.89 8.82
C CYS A 103 -23.33 11.98 8.51
N ARG A 104 -24.20 11.75 7.54
CA ARG A 104 -25.31 12.68 7.21
C ARG A 104 -26.35 12.75 8.30
N SER A 105 -26.73 11.63 8.91
CA SER A 105 -27.71 11.58 10.00
C SER A 105 -27.20 12.30 11.26
N MET A 106 -25.88 12.30 11.48
CA MET A 106 -25.24 13.05 12.57
C MET A 106 -25.06 14.55 12.25
N GLY A 107 -25.48 15.02 11.10
CA GLY A 107 -25.36 16.43 10.69
C GLY A 107 -23.93 16.90 10.43
N PHE A 108 -22.98 15.99 10.18
CA PHE A 108 -21.60 16.37 9.93
C PHE A 108 -21.45 17.14 8.62
N SER A 109 -20.54 18.15 8.64
CA SER A 109 -20.14 18.83 7.40
C SER A 109 -19.29 17.93 6.51
N VAL A 110 -19.16 18.27 5.22
CA VAL A 110 -18.32 17.53 4.27
C VAL A 110 -16.86 17.46 4.72
N ASN A 111 -16.37 18.48 5.40
CA ASN A 111 -14.98 18.48 5.91
C ASN A 111 -14.79 17.50 7.07
N VAL A 112 -15.78 17.39 7.96
CA VAL A 112 -15.78 16.39 9.04
C VAL A 112 -15.88 14.99 8.45
N TYR A 113 -16.71 14.78 7.42
CA TYR A 113 -16.81 13.52 6.70
C TYR A 113 -15.45 13.09 6.12
N PHE A 114 -14.73 13.98 5.43
CA PHE A 114 -13.39 13.68 4.93
C PHE A 114 -12.38 13.47 6.05
N LEU A 115 -12.44 14.23 7.13
CA LEU A 115 -11.55 14.05 8.28
C LEU A 115 -11.71 12.66 8.90
N ILE A 116 -12.94 12.17 9.06
CA ILE A 116 -13.19 10.82 9.60
C ILE A 116 -12.64 9.75 8.66
N ILE A 117 -12.79 9.92 7.33
CA ILE A 117 -12.19 9.02 6.34
C ILE A 117 -10.66 8.99 6.50
N GLU A 118 -10.00 10.15 6.63
CA GLU A 118 -8.55 10.21 6.77
C GLU A 118 -8.06 9.65 8.11
N ILE A 119 -8.82 9.83 9.19
CA ILE A 119 -8.54 9.14 10.47
C ILE A 119 -8.58 7.62 10.27
N GLY A 120 -9.59 7.11 9.56
CA GLY A 120 -9.67 5.69 9.20
C GLY A 120 -8.50 5.27 8.32
N TYR A 121 -8.22 6.00 7.24
CA TYR A 121 -7.20 5.66 6.27
C TYR A 121 -5.80 5.64 6.88
N LEU A 122 -5.30 6.80 7.33
CA LEU A 122 -3.94 6.92 7.86
C LEU A 122 -3.81 6.32 9.26
N GLY A 123 -4.88 6.37 10.07
CA GLY A 123 -4.88 5.78 11.41
C GLY A 123 -4.80 4.25 11.40
N LEU A 124 -5.53 3.57 10.51
CA LEU A 124 -5.44 2.10 10.35
C LEU A 124 -4.10 1.69 9.72
N MET A 125 -3.60 2.47 8.76
CA MET A 125 -2.25 2.28 8.22
C MET A 125 -1.20 2.38 9.34
N PHE A 126 -1.26 3.43 10.16
CA PHE A 126 -0.38 3.58 11.32
C PHE A 126 -0.51 2.42 12.30
N TRP A 127 -1.71 1.97 12.59
CA TRP A 127 -1.92 0.82 13.48
C TRP A 127 -1.29 -0.45 12.92
N ALA A 128 -1.44 -0.71 11.63
CA ALA A 128 -0.81 -1.87 10.98
C ALA A 128 0.73 -1.80 11.08
N TYR A 129 1.31 -0.66 10.73
CA TYR A 129 2.77 -0.45 10.81
C TYR A 129 3.28 -0.52 12.25
N LYS A 130 2.59 0.13 13.20
CA LYS A 130 2.90 0.05 14.62
C LYS A 130 2.86 -1.39 15.13
N LYS A 131 1.81 -2.14 14.78
CA LYS A 131 1.66 -3.54 15.22
C LYS A 131 2.78 -4.44 14.69
N ALA A 132 3.26 -4.18 13.48
CA ALA A 132 4.33 -4.96 12.84
C ALA A 132 5.73 -4.48 13.25
N LEU A 133 5.94 -3.17 13.40
CA LEU A 133 7.25 -2.50 13.48
C LEU A 133 7.30 -1.45 14.60
N TRP A 134 6.81 -1.84 15.78
CA TRP A 134 6.64 -0.95 16.93
C TRP A 134 7.84 -0.05 17.23
N GLU A 135 9.03 -0.62 17.27
CA GLU A 135 10.25 0.07 17.68
C GLU A 135 10.69 1.15 16.70
N ASN A 136 10.24 1.04 15.46
CA ASN A 136 10.61 1.92 14.34
C ASN A 136 9.40 2.52 13.63
N ALA A 137 8.34 2.87 14.39
CA ALA A 137 7.11 3.43 13.81
C ALA A 137 7.37 4.68 12.97
N TRP A 138 8.32 5.55 13.38
CA TRP A 138 8.72 6.73 12.60
C TRP A 138 9.26 6.33 11.22
N PHE A 139 10.28 5.47 11.20
CA PHE A 139 10.94 5.05 9.96
C PHE A 139 9.98 4.29 9.05
N ALA A 140 9.18 3.39 9.62
CA ALA A 140 8.18 2.64 8.89
C ALA A 140 7.10 3.53 8.27
N MET A 141 6.60 4.53 9.01
CA MET A 141 5.59 5.47 8.50
C MET A 141 6.12 6.38 7.41
N LEU A 142 7.41 6.71 7.41
CA LEU A 142 8.01 7.47 6.31
C LEU A 142 8.00 6.66 5.00
N PHE A 143 8.21 5.34 5.01
CA PHE A 143 7.98 4.51 3.83
C PHE A 143 6.51 4.58 3.36
N GLY A 144 5.56 4.51 4.29
CA GLY A 144 4.14 4.64 3.97
C GLY A 144 3.82 5.99 3.33
N LEU A 145 4.15 7.09 4.01
CA LEU A 145 3.83 8.45 3.58
C LEU A 145 4.55 8.87 2.30
N SER A 146 5.77 8.37 2.07
CA SER A 146 6.53 8.65 0.86
C SER A 146 6.14 7.75 -0.34
N ALA A 147 5.19 6.83 -0.16
CA ALA A 147 4.72 6.01 -1.25
C ALA A 147 3.93 6.83 -2.27
N PHE A 148 4.20 6.58 -3.52
CA PHE A 148 3.61 7.22 -4.68
C PHE A 148 2.07 7.32 -4.65
N SER A 149 1.39 6.29 -4.14
CA SER A 149 -0.07 6.19 -4.13
C SER A 149 -0.75 6.82 -2.91
N VAL A 150 -0.01 7.11 -1.83
CA VAL A 150 -0.62 7.44 -0.53
C VAL A 150 -1.40 8.75 -0.57
N PHE A 151 -0.84 9.79 -1.18
CA PHE A 151 -1.56 11.05 -1.33
C PHE A 151 -2.83 10.87 -2.17
N THR A 152 -2.70 10.25 -3.34
CA THR A 152 -3.82 10.02 -4.27
C THR A 152 -4.92 9.19 -3.62
N TYR A 153 -4.59 8.19 -2.82
CA TYR A 153 -5.58 7.40 -2.08
C TYR A 153 -6.33 8.20 -1.02
N GLY A 154 -5.66 9.14 -0.36
CA GLY A 154 -6.31 9.97 0.63
C GLY A 154 -7.23 11.04 0.03
N VAL A 155 -6.91 11.58 -1.16
CA VAL A 155 -7.68 12.72 -1.72
C VAL A 155 -8.57 12.34 -2.90
N ASN A 156 -8.15 11.42 -3.77
CA ASN A 156 -8.88 11.01 -4.97
C ASN A 156 -9.58 9.66 -4.79
N GLY A 157 -8.85 8.65 -4.37
CA GLY A 157 -9.35 7.27 -4.19
C GLY A 157 -9.74 6.94 -2.75
N VAL A 158 -10.45 7.82 -2.04
CA VAL A 158 -10.66 7.73 -0.58
C VAL A 158 -11.27 6.41 -0.10
N ARG A 159 -12.20 5.80 -0.88
CA ARG A 159 -12.76 4.47 -0.57
C ARG A 159 -11.69 3.40 -0.64
N ASN A 160 -10.91 3.43 -1.73
CA ASN A 160 -9.85 2.46 -1.97
C ASN A 160 -8.75 2.59 -0.91
N GLY A 161 -8.32 3.81 -0.58
CA GLY A 161 -7.35 4.07 0.48
C GLY A 161 -7.79 3.51 1.83
N LEU A 162 -9.00 3.84 2.27
CA LEU A 162 -9.56 3.34 3.53
C LEU A 162 -9.64 1.80 3.54
N ALA A 163 -10.17 1.19 2.48
CA ALA A 163 -10.28 -0.27 2.36
C ALA A 163 -8.92 -0.97 2.35
N CYS A 164 -7.93 -0.41 1.62
CA CYS A 164 -6.57 -0.92 1.58
C CYS A 164 -5.85 -0.83 2.94
N SER A 165 -6.13 0.19 3.74
CA SER A 165 -5.58 0.28 5.11
C SER A 165 -6.15 -0.81 6.02
N ILE A 166 -7.44 -1.14 5.88
CA ILE A 166 -8.04 -2.29 6.58
C ILE A 166 -7.40 -3.60 6.13
N VAL A 167 -7.16 -3.80 4.83
CA VAL A 167 -6.48 -5.00 4.31
C VAL A 167 -5.05 -5.08 4.83
N THR A 168 -4.31 -3.95 4.92
CA THR A 168 -2.95 -3.94 5.49
C THR A 168 -2.98 -4.43 6.94
N LEU A 169 -3.95 -3.97 7.72
CA LEU A 169 -4.12 -4.43 9.11
C LEU A 169 -4.50 -5.91 9.16
N ALA A 170 -5.38 -6.38 8.27
CA ALA A 170 -5.75 -7.80 8.15
C ALA A 170 -4.52 -8.68 7.85
N ILE A 171 -3.65 -8.25 6.93
CA ILE A 171 -2.39 -8.93 6.60
C ILE A 171 -1.50 -9.07 7.84
N VAL A 172 -1.40 -8.03 8.67
CA VAL A 172 -0.60 -8.09 9.90
C VAL A 172 -1.19 -9.08 10.90
N PHE A 173 -2.51 -9.09 11.10
CA PHE A 173 -3.16 -10.08 11.97
C PHE A 173 -2.97 -11.51 11.47
N ALA A 174 -3.07 -11.74 10.17
CA ALA A 174 -2.85 -13.06 9.58
C ALA A 174 -1.40 -13.51 9.69
N ALA A 175 -0.45 -12.67 9.26
CA ALA A 175 0.95 -13.04 9.14
C ALA A 175 1.67 -13.07 10.49
N LYS A 176 1.40 -12.11 11.39
CA LYS A 176 2.07 -12.01 12.69
C LYS A 176 1.38 -12.83 13.75
N ASP A 177 0.08 -12.64 13.94
CA ASP A 177 -0.66 -13.20 15.07
C ASP A 177 -1.34 -14.53 14.73
N LYS A 178 -1.42 -14.92 13.46
CA LYS A 178 -2.21 -16.08 12.97
C LYS A 178 -3.70 -16.00 13.38
N ASN A 179 -4.21 -14.77 13.57
CA ASN A 179 -5.59 -14.54 13.95
C ASN A 179 -6.49 -14.45 12.70
N TYR A 180 -6.86 -15.61 12.16
CA TYR A 180 -7.63 -15.70 10.91
C TYR A 180 -9.07 -15.24 11.05
N ILE A 181 -9.65 -15.26 12.26
CA ILE A 181 -11.01 -14.76 12.50
C ILE A 181 -11.04 -13.23 12.32
N VAL A 182 -10.15 -12.51 13.03
CA VAL A 182 -10.03 -11.06 12.88
C VAL A 182 -9.67 -10.69 11.44
N THR A 183 -8.78 -11.47 10.82
CA THR A 183 -8.42 -11.28 9.40
C THR A 183 -9.63 -11.37 8.49
N ALA A 184 -10.45 -12.40 8.62
CA ALA A 184 -11.66 -12.59 7.81
C ALA A 184 -12.67 -11.44 8.00
N VAL A 185 -12.89 -11.00 9.24
CA VAL A 185 -13.77 -9.86 9.54
C VAL A 185 -13.24 -8.59 8.89
N LEU A 186 -11.95 -8.30 9.04
CA LEU A 186 -11.35 -7.10 8.41
C LEU A 186 -11.44 -7.15 6.88
N CYS A 187 -11.20 -8.31 6.25
CA CYS A 187 -11.36 -8.47 4.80
C CYS A 187 -12.81 -8.25 4.36
N PHE A 188 -13.78 -8.79 5.11
CA PHE A 188 -15.19 -8.58 4.83
C PHE A 188 -15.58 -7.09 4.91
N LEU A 189 -15.11 -6.39 5.95
CA LEU A 189 -15.32 -4.94 6.08
C LEU A 189 -14.66 -4.16 4.95
N ALA A 190 -13.43 -4.52 4.58
CA ALA A 190 -12.72 -3.88 3.46
C ALA A 190 -13.49 -4.02 2.13
N MET A 191 -14.01 -5.22 1.83
CA MET A 191 -14.84 -5.46 0.65
C MET A 191 -16.15 -4.66 0.68
N GLY A 192 -16.76 -4.49 1.85
CA GLY A 192 -17.95 -3.65 2.04
C GLY A 192 -17.69 -2.15 1.79
N ILE A 193 -16.43 -1.69 1.92
CA ILE A 193 -16.01 -0.33 1.58
C ILE A 193 -15.63 -0.22 0.11
N HIS A 194 -14.87 -1.19 -0.42
CA HIS A 194 -14.45 -1.20 -1.82
C HIS A 194 -14.19 -2.63 -2.32
N LYS A 195 -15.00 -3.07 -3.28
CA LYS A 195 -14.99 -4.45 -3.80
C LYS A 195 -13.63 -4.89 -4.38
N SER A 196 -12.86 -3.96 -4.96
CA SER A 196 -11.56 -4.30 -5.56
C SER A 196 -10.56 -4.89 -4.57
N THR A 197 -10.77 -4.71 -3.26
CA THR A 197 -9.95 -5.37 -2.22
C THR A 197 -10.11 -6.89 -2.17
N LEU A 198 -11.06 -7.45 -2.91
CA LEU A 198 -11.14 -8.89 -3.15
C LEU A 198 -9.83 -9.45 -3.76
N LEU A 199 -9.17 -8.69 -4.64
CA LEU A 199 -7.91 -9.11 -5.26
C LEU A 199 -6.77 -9.31 -4.23
N PRO A 200 -6.37 -8.32 -3.42
CA PRO A 200 -5.35 -8.55 -2.40
C PRO A 200 -5.80 -9.53 -1.30
N THR A 201 -7.11 -9.64 -1.03
CA THR A 201 -7.64 -10.66 -0.11
C THR A 201 -7.45 -12.07 -0.68
N ALA A 202 -7.74 -12.30 -1.96
CA ALA A 202 -7.48 -13.58 -2.63
C ALA A 202 -5.97 -13.90 -2.66
N ALA A 203 -5.13 -12.91 -2.94
CA ALA A 203 -3.68 -13.05 -2.88
C ALA A 203 -3.20 -13.42 -1.46
N MET A 204 -3.83 -12.88 -0.42
CA MET A 204 -3.53 -13.22 0.98
C MET A 204 -3.91 -14.68 1.28
N VAL A 205 -5.08 -15.15 0.85
CA VAL A 205 -5.46 -16.57 0.97
C VAL A 205 -4.46 -17.45 0.23
N GLY A 206 -4.06 -17.05 -0.98
CA GLY A 206 -3.01 -17.72 -1.75
C GLY A 206 -1.69 -17.83 -0.99
N ALA A 207 -1.24 -16.73 -0.38
CA ALA A 207 0.01 -16.66 0.37
C ALA A 207 -0.01 -17.47 1.67
N LEU A 208 -1.14 -17.51 2.36
CA LEU A 208 -1.26 -18.20 3.66
C LEU A 208 -1.38 -19.70 3.51
N PHE A 209 -2.10 -20.19 2.50
CA PHE A 209 -2.47 -21.60 2.42
C PHE A 209 -1.80 -22.36 1.27
N PHE A 210 -1.44 -21.71 0.17
CA PHE A 210 -0.98 -22.38 -1.04
C PHE A 210 0.47 -22.02 -1.43
N ILE A 211 0.86 -20.76 -1.41
CA ILE A 211 2.16 -20.28 -1.91
C ILE A 211 3.00 -19.72 -0.76
N LYS A 212 3.57 -20.62 0.03
CA LYS A 212 4.34 -20.26 1.24
C LYS A 212 5.72 -19.64 0.94
N LYS A 213 6.26 -19.82 -0.28
CA LYS A 213 7.60 -19.36 -0.67
C LYS A 213 7.51 -18.18 -1.64
N PRO A 214 8.06 -17.00 -1.29
CA PRO A 214 8.06 -15.83 -2.19
C PRO A 214 8.66 -16.11 -3.56
N LYS A 215 9.63 -17.05 -3.64
CA LYS A 215 10.25 -17.46 -4.92
C LYS A 215 9.22 -17.92 -5.96
N VAL A 216 8.19 -18.64 -5.55
CA VAL A 216 7.13 -19.11 -6.47
C VAL A 216 6.33 -17.92 -6.99
N ALA A 217 5.91 -17.01 -6.11
CA ALA A 217 5.21 -15.80 -6.49
C ALA A 217 6.09 -14.86 -7.36
N LEU A 218 7.40 -14.84 -7.12
CA LEU A 218 8.37 -14.11 -7.94
C LEU A 218 8.41 -14.66 -9.37
N MET A 219 8.35 -15.98 -9.55
CA MET A 219 8.26 -16.59 -10.88
C MET A 219 6.96 -16.17 -11.60
N PHE A 220 5.81 -16.16 -10.90
CA PHE A 220 4.56 -15.66 -11.47
C PHE A 220 4.68 -14.18 -11.89
N TRP A 221 5.32 -13.35 -11.07
CA TRP A 221 5.53 -11.94 -11.39
C TRP A 221 6.42 -11.78 -12.64
N LEU A 222 7.52 -12.52 -12.75
CA LEU A 222 8.39 -12.49 -13.93
C LEU A 222 7.67 -12.96 -15.19
N ILE A 223 6.86 -14.02 -15.10
CA ILE A 223 6.09 -14.55 -16.22
C ILE A 223 4.97 -13.58 -16.65
N SER A 224 4.40 -12.81 -15.71
CA SER A 224 3.33 -11.86 -16.04
C SER A 224 3.77 -10.77 -17.04
N ILE A 225 5.07 -10.44 -17.10
CA ILE A 225 5.60 -9.42 -18.03
C ILE A 225 5.48 -9.88 -19.49
N PRO A 226 6.10 -11.00 -19.92
CA PRO A 226 5.95 -11.48 -21.30
C PRO A 226 4.50 -11.84 -21.63
N VAL A 227 3.74 -12.39 -20.69
CA VAL A 227 2.31 -12.67 -20.88
C VAL A 227 1.53 -11.40 -21.20
N SER A 228 1.77 -10.32 -20.47
CA SER A 228 1.15 -9.03 -20.75
C SER A 228 1.54 -8.42 -22.09
N LEU A 229 2.80 -8.62 -22.51
CA LEU A 229 3.27 -8.11 -23.81
C LEU A 229 2.56 -8.80 -24.98
N VAL A 230 2.33 -10.12 -24.87
CA VAL A 230 1.75 -10.96 -25.94
C VAL A 230 0.21 -10.98 -25.87
N ALA A 231 -0.37 -11.18 -24.70
CA ALA A 231 -1.79 -11.46 -24.51
C ALA A 231 -2.53 -10.43 -23.62
N GLY A 232 -1.93 -9.25 -23.37
CA GLY A 232 -2.48 -8.25 -22.44
C GLY A 232 -3.89 -7.74 -22.80
N GLY A 233 -4.22 -7.61 -24.09
CA GLY A 233 -5.55 -7.17 -24.53
C GLY A 233 -6.66 -8.19 -24.17
N PRO A 234 -6.61 -9.42 -24.64
CA PRO A 234 -7.56 -10.47 -24.25
C PRO A 234 -7.69 -10.69 -22.74
N ILE A 235 -6.56 -10.66 -22.02
CA ILE A 235 -6.55 -10.83 -20.57
C ILE A 235 -7.25 -9.64 -19.89
N SER A 236 -6.97 -8.41 -20.30
CA SER A 236 -7.63 -7.23 -19.77
C SER A 236 -9.15 -7.29 -19.98
N ASN A 237 -9.60 -7.68 -21.16
CA ASN A 237 -11.03 -7.82 -21.47
C ASN A 237 -11.69 -8.90 -20.61
N PHE A 238 -11.03 -10.03 -20.40
CA PHE A 238 -11.54 -11.10 -19.53
C PHE A 238 -11.72 -10.61 -18.08
N PHE A 239 -10.70 -9.96 -17.50
CA PHE A 239 -10.78 -9.50 -16.11
C PHE A 239 -11.72 -8.32 -15.91
N MET A 240 -11.85 -7.43 -16.88
CA MET A 240 -12.86 -6.37 -16.84
C MET A 240 -14.27 -6.93 -16.87
N GLY A 241 -14.51 -8.02 -17.61
CA GLY A 241 -15.81 -8.73 -17.62
C GLY A 241 -16.18 -9.43 -16.31
N LEU A 242 -15.24 -9.60 -15.37
CA LEU A 242 -15.52 -10.16 -14.04
C LEU A 242 -16.11 -9.16 -13.03
N GLY A 243 -16.37 -7.91 -13.42
CA GLY A 243 -17.07 -6.93 -12.59
C GLY A 243 -16.30 -6.43 -11.35
N PHE A 244 -14.96 -6.43 -11.40
CA PHE A 244 -14.13 -5.89 -10.30
C PHE A 244 -14.26 -4.37 -10.11
N ASP A 245 -14.80 -3.65 -11.10
CA ASP A 245 -15.13 -2.24 -11.03
C ASP A 245 -16.48 -2.01 -11.72
N ASP A 246 -17.46 -1.45 -11.03
CA ASP A 246 -18.80 -1.15 -11.58
C ASP A 246 -18.73 -0.15 -12.78
N ARG A 247 -17.57 0.48 -12.99
CA ARG A 247 -17.27 1.35 -14.14
C ARG A 247 -16.57 0.64 -15.29
N ALA A 248 -16.18 -0.64 -15.13
CA ALA A 248 -15.45 -1.39 -16.16
C ALA A 248 -16.26 -1.51 -17.45
N GLU A 249 -17.59 -1.69 -17.37
CA GLU A 249 -18.47 -1.68 -18.54
C GLU A 249 -18.45 -0.34 -19.29
N ALA A 250 -18.43 0.78 -18.56
CA ALA A 250 -18.36 2.10 -19.16
C ALA A 250 -17.01 2.36 -19.89
N TYR A 251 -15.93 1.69 -19.44
CA TYR A 251 -14.62 1.78 -20.09
C TYR A 251 -14.48 0.86 -21.31
N MET A 252 -15.26 -0.24 -21.37
CA MET A 252 -15.22 -1.20 -22.47
C MET A 252 -16.17 -0.85 -23.61
N SER A 253 -17.29 -0.16 -23.35
CA SER A 253 -18.35 0.06 -24.34
C SER A 253 -17.97 0.99 -25.50
N GLY A 254 -16.74 1.53 -25.53
CA GLY A 254 -16.27 2.42 -26.59
C GLY A 254 -17.07 3.74 -26.74
N GLN A 255 -18.17 3.89 -25.99
CA GLN A 255 -19.00 5.09 -26.00
C GLN A 255 -18.32 6.31 -25.41
N ASN A 256 -17.17 6.09 -24.75
CA ASN A 256 -16.37 7.14 -24.13
C ASN A 256 -15.01 7.30 -24.84
N ALA A 257 -15.00 7.55 -26.16
CA ALA A 257 -13.81 8.06 -26.86
C ALA A 257 -13.23 9.31 -26.19
N GLN A 258 -14.05 10.02 -25.40
CA GLN A 258 -13.65 11.13 -24.55
C GLN A 258 -12.72 10.70 -23.38
N TYR A 259 -12.83 9.47 -22.86
CA TYR A 259 -11.94 8.99 -21.77
C TYR A 259 -10.59 8.47 -22.27
N GLY A 260 -10.47 8.07 -23.53
CA GLY A 260 -9.19 7.71 -24.15
C GLY A 260 -8.17 8.86 -24.20
N SER A 261 -8.65 10.11 -24.15
CA SER A 261 -7.80 11.30 -24.08
C SER A 261 -7.27 11.59 -22.67
N PHE A 262 -7.86 10.99 -21.63
CA PHE A 262 -7.48 11.21 -20.22
C PHE A 262 -6.69 10.06 -19.60
N SER A 263 -6.57 8.91 -20.27
CA SER A 263 -5.79 7.77 -19.78
C SER A 263 -4.64 7.45 -20.74
N ASN A 264 -3.41 7.44 -20.23
CA ASN A 264 -2.27 6.90 -20.95
C ASN A 264 -2.49 5.40 -21.17
N THR A 265 -2.86 5.01 -22.38
CA THR A 265 -2.94 3.61 -22.79
C THR A 265 -1.56 3.13 -23.24
N GLY A 266 -1.24 1.86 -22.97
CA GLY A 266 0.03 1.26 -23.35
C GLY A 266 0.76 0.64 -22.17
N PHE A 267 1.92 0.07 -22.46
CA PHE A 267 2.72 -0.58 -21.41
C PHE A 267 3.48 0.47 -20.58
N ARG A 268 3.13 0.58 -19.30
CA ARG A 268 3.65 1.59 -18.36
C ARG A 268 4.98 1.13 -17.73
N TRP A 269 6.07 1.32 -18.46
CA TRP A 269 7.42 0.97 -18.00
C TRP A 269 7.84 1.74 -16.74
N ASP A 270 7.40 2.98 -16.58
CA ASP A 270 7.63 3.80 -15.39
C ASP A 270 6.99 3.18 -14.14
N PHE A 271 5.77 2.71 -14.24
CA PHE A 271 5.06 2.04 -13.15
C PHE A 271 5.61 0.65 -12.87
N LEU A 272 6.05 -0.07 -13.90
CA LEU A 272 6.73 -1.35 -13.73
C LEU A 272 8.07 -1.16 -12.99
N ALA A 273 8.85 -0.13 -13.36
CA ALA A 273 10.11 0.20 -12.68
C ALA A 273 9.87 0.54 -11.20
N TYR A 274 8.85 1.33 -10.88
CA TYR A 274 8.44 1.58 -9.50
C TYR A 274 8.10 0.28 -8.77
N SER A 275 7.26 -0.55 -9.36
CA SER A 275 6.85 -1.84 -8.77
C SER A 275 8.01 -2.83 -8.59
N ALA A 276 9.10 -2.68 -9.34
CA ALA A 276 10.24 -3.59 -9.27
C ALA A 276 11.10 -3.41 -8.01
N MET A 277 10.99 -2.31 -7.26
CA MET A 277 11.84 -2.05 -6.09
C MET A 277 11.61 -3.09 -4.96
N PRO A 278 10.36 -3.40 -4.50
CA PRO A 278 10.15 -4.49 -3.56
C PRO A 278 10.51 -5.86 -4.16
N VAL A 279 10.28 -6.06 -5.47
CA VAL A 279 10.64 -7.31 -6.14
C VAL A 279 12.15 -7.56 -6.06
N TRP A 280 12.95 -6.50 -6.29
CA TRP A 280 14.40 -6.56 -6.13
C TRP A 280 14.79 -6.87 -4.68
N LEU A 281 14.17 -6.22 -3.69
CA LEU A 281 14.45 -6.49 -2.27
C LEU A 281 14.14 -7.95 -1.91
N ILE A 282 12.98 -8.46 -2.34
CA ILE A 282 12.55 -9.84 -2.10
C ILE A 282 13.57 -10.82 -2.73
N TRP A 283 13.92 -10.61 -3.99
CA TRP A 283 14.93 -11.43 -4.67
C TRP A 283 16.29 -11.37 -3.97
N TYR A 284 16.70 -10.18 -3.53
CA TYR A 284 17.97 -9.99 -2.84
C TYR A 284 18.02 -10.72 -1.49
N VAL A 285 16.95 -10.64 -0.71
CA VAL A 285 16.80 -11.37 0.56
C VAL A 285 16.90 -12.89 0.31
N GLU A 286 16.13 -13.41 -0.63
CA GLU A 286 16.15 -14.84 -1.00
C GLU A 286 17.56 -15.29 -1.43
N LYS A 287 18.26 -14.48 -2.24
CA LYS A 287 19.64 -14.76 -2.67
C LYS A 287 20.62 -14.77 -1.49
N LYS A 288 20.52 -13.82 -0.57
CA LYS A 288 21.37 -13.75 0.62
C LYS A 288 21.18 -14.94 1.53
N ILE A 289 19.93 -15.32 1.79
CA ILE A 289 19.57 -16.50 2.57
C ILE A 289 20.18 -17.77 1.95
N LYS A 290 20.01 -17.93 0.63
CA LYS A 290 20.57 -19.09 -0.09
C LYS A 290 22.09 -19.14 0.03
N LYS A 291 22.78 -18.04 -0.26
CA LYS A 291 24.25 -17.96 -0.20
C LYS A 291 24.76 -18.32 1.20
N ARG A 292 24.11 -17.80 2.25
CA ARG A 292 24.49 -18.04 3.63
C ARG A 292 24.32 -19.51 4.03
N ARG A 293 23.26 -20.19 3.58
CA ARG A 293 23.07 -21.62 3.82
C ARG A 293 24.17 -22.47 3.15
N GLU A 294 24.60 -22.08 1.94
CA GLU A 294 25.69 -22.74 1.24
C GLU A 294 27.04 -22.55 1.97
N GLU A 295 27.31 -21.36 2.52
CA GLU A 295 28.55 -21.06 3.26
C GLU A 295 28.66 -21.83 4.59
N ILE A 296 27.55 -22.07 5.27
CA ILE A 296 27.53 -22.72 6.59
C ILE A 296 27.46 -24.25 6.45
N GLY A 297 27.24 -24.79 5.24
CA GLY A 297 27.13 -26.23 4.99
C GLY A 297 25.94 -26.91 5.66
N ILE A 298 24.92 -26.14 5.99
CA ILE A 298 23.71 -26.65 6.66
C ILE A 298 22.74 -27.14 5.58
N GLU A 299 22.62 -28.45 5.44
CA GLU A 299 21.43 -29.06 4.83
C GLU A 299 20.21 -28.71 5.66
N LYS A 300 19.10 -28.41 5.00
CA LYS A 300 17.81 -28.09 5.64
C LYS A 300 17.45 -29.18 6.65
N THR A 301 17.60 -28.89 7.92
CA THR A 301 16.95 -29.67 8.96
C THR A 301 15.56 -29.07 9.24
N VAL A 302 14.61 -29.92 9.56
CA VAL A 302 13.24 -29.53 9.93
C VAL A 302 13.24 -28.50 11.08
N GLU A 303 14.24 -28.57 11.95
CA GLU A 303 14.48 -27.67 13.07
C GLU A 303 14.74 -26.21 12.66
N GLU A 304 15.39 -25.95 11.52
CA GLU A 304 15.62 -24.59 11.02
C GLU A 304 14.34 -23.93 10.45
N GLU A 305 13.43 -24.73 9.89
CA GLU A 305 12.12 -24.23 9.47
C GLU A 305 11.23 -23.87 10.68
N GLU A 306 11.40 -24.53 11.82
CA GLU A 306 10.65 -24.26 13.06
C GLU A 306 11.28 -23.19 13.94
N THR A 307 12.60 -23.14 14.07
CA THR A 307 13.29 -22.18 14.95
C THR A 307 13.62 -20.86 14.28
N GLY A 308 13.70 -20.83 12.93
CA GLY A 308 13.96 -19.60 12.15
C GLY A 308 15.32 -18.96 12.40
N VAL A 309 16.26 -19.68 13.02
CA VAL A 309 17.64 -19.23 13.19
C VAL A 309 18.39 -19.49 11.87
N TYR A 310 18.25 -18.55 10.95
CA TYR A 310 19.08 -18.51 9.76
C TYR A 310 20.50 -18.07 10.17
N GLY A 311 21.36 -18.99 10.42
CA GLY A 311 22.72 -18.91 10.89
C GLY A 311 23.49 -17.58 10.86
N ALA A 312 24.51 -17.45 11.66
CA ALA A 312 25.28 -16.24 11.97
C ALA A 312 25.37 -15.20 10.84
N GLY A 313 24.58 -14.12 10.95
CA GLY A 313 24.63 -12.97 10.04
C GLY A 313 23.31 -12.52 9.39
N ILE A 314 22.22 -13.31 9.46
CA ILE A 314 20.85 -12.80 9.19
C ILE A 314 20.11 -12.95 10.51
N LEU A 315 20.02 -11.83 11.23
CA LEU A 315 19.31 -11.78 12.51
C LEU A 315 17.82 -11.54 12.25
N ALA A 316 17.14 -12.54 11.69
CA ALA A 316 15.69 -12.55 11.60
C ALA A 316 15.18 -13.77 12.35
N ASP A 317 14.28 -13.55 13.29
CA ASP A 317 13.55 -14.65 13.94
C ASP A 317 12.54 -15.29 12.94
N ALA A 318 12.10 -16.51 13.24
CA ALA A 318 11.14 -17.25 12.41
C ALA A 318 9.85 -16.48 12.15
N GLN A 319 9.37 -15.71 13.13
CA GLN A 319 8.18 -14.88 12.98
C GLN A 319 8.40 -13.76 11.96
N SER A 320 9.55 -13.06 12.04
CA SER A 320 9.89 -11.98 11.11
C SER A 320 10.02 -12.49 9.68
N MET A 321 10.66 -13.63 9.47
CA MET A 321 10.76 -14.27 8.16
C MET A 321 9.40 -14.70 7.62
N ARG A 322 8.55 -15.30 8.46
CA ARG A 322 7.21 -15.69 8.05
C ARG A 322 6.38 -14.48 7.62
N VAL A 323 6.39 -13.40 8.40
CA VAL A 323 5.66 -12.17 8.06
C VAL A 323 6.19 -11.61 6.76
N PHE A 324 7.52 -11.50 6.59
CA PHE A 324 8.12 -11.03 5.35
C PHE A 324 7.73 -11.89 4.14
N ASN A 325 7.75 -13.21 4.27
CA ASN A 325 7.37 -14.12 3.19
C ASN A 325 5.89 -13.95 2.81
N VAL A 326 5.00 -13.82 3.79
CA VAL A 326 3.56 -13.62 3.53
C VAL A 326 3.31 -12.29 2.83
N ILE A 327 3.81 -11.16 3.36
CA ILE A 327 3.59 -9.85 2.75
C ILE A 327 4.21 -9.75 1.36
N SER A 328 5.40 -10.34 1.16
CA SER A 328 6.09 -10.41 -0.13
C SER A 328 5.29 -11.20 -1.15
N THR A 329 4.75 -12.37 -0.75
CA THR A 329 3.93 -13.20 -1.62
C THR A 329 2.64 -12.50 -2.03
N ILE A 330 1.95 -11.85 -1.07
CA ILE A 330 0.73 -11.06 -1.35
C ILE A 330 1.05 -9.94 -2.35
N TYR A 331 2.13 -9.20 -2.10
CA TYR A 331 2.57 -8.14 -3.01
C TYR A 331 2.82 -8.66 -4.42
N LEU A 332 3.63 -9.71 -4.55
CA LEU A 332 4.01 -10.28 -5.84
C LEU A 332 2.80 -10.80 -6.63
N LEU A 333 1.86 -11.51 -5.97
CA LEU A 333 0.66 -12.02 -6.62
C LEU A 333 -0.28 -10.89 -7.07
N THR A 334 -0.52 -9.91 -6.20
CA THR A 334 -1.39 -8.76 -6.51
C THR A 334 -0.78 -7.90 -7.62
N ASN A 335 0.55 -7.68 -7.57
CA ASN A 335 1.24 -6.90 -8.59
C ASN A 335 1.38 -7.64 -9.91
N ALA A 336 1.59 -8.97 -9.90
CA ALA A 336 1.58 -9.79 -11.12
C ALA A 336 0.24 -9.70 -11.85
N PHE A 337 -0.88 -9.72 -11.12
CA PHE A 337 -2.19 -9.48 -11.71
C PHE A 337 -2.25 -8.12 -12.42
N TRP A 338 -1.82 -7.03 -11.75
CA TRP A 338 -1.77 -5.73 -12.39
C TRP A 338 -0.88 -5.72 -13.64
N VAL A 339 0.30 -6.35 -13.60
CA VAL A 339 1.19 -6.43 -14.77
C VAL A 339 0.50 -7.11 -15.95
N MET A 340 -0.31 -8.13 -15.74
CA MET A 340 -1.08 -8.77 -16.81
C MET A 340 -2.09 -7.82 -17.47
N VAL A 341 -2.65 -6.86 -16.73
CA VAL A 341 -3.61 -5.87 -17.22
C VAL A 341 -3.01 -4.46 -17.39
N ILE A 342 -1.69 -4.31 -17.41
CA ILE A 342 -0.97 -3.02 -17.41
C ILE A 342 -1.33 -2.13 -18.62
N LYS A 343 -1.77 -2.73 -19.72
CA LYS A 343 -2.17 -2.02 -20.95
C LYS A 343 -3.61 -1.50 -20.91
N ALA A 344 -4.41 -1.90 -19.92
CA ALA A 344 -5.80 -1.49 -19.81
C ALA A 344 -5.91 0.00 -19.50
N ALA A 345 -6.98 0.64 -19.98
CA ALA A 345 -7.32 1.99 -19.55
C ALA A 345 -7.48 2.03 -18.02
N PHE A 346 -6.97 3.08 -17.38
CA PHE A 346 -6.98 3.22 -15.92
C PHE A 346 -6.33 2.05 -15.15
N SER A 347 -5.37 1.33 -15.75
CA SER A 347 -4.67 0.22 -15.12
C SER A 347 -3.98 0.59 -13.79
N ASN A 348 -3.68 1.88 -13.56
CA ASN A 348 -3.18 2.40 -12.30
C ASN A 348 -4.10 2.08 -11.11
N ARG A 349 -5.43 1.96 -11.30
CA ARG A 349 -6.36 1.58 -10.23
C ARG A 349 -6.09 0.16 -9.73
N PHE A 350 -5.71 -0.75 -10.61
CA PHE A 350 -5.28 -2.11 -10.24
C PHE A 350 -3.86 -2.11 -9.64
N ALA A 351 -2.95 -1.26 -10.14
CA ALA A 351 -1.63 -1.09 -9.56
C ALA A 351 -1.72 -0.69 -8.07
N TYR A 352 -2.60 0.22 -7.76
CA TYR A 352 -2.83 0.72 -6.40
C TYR A 352 -3.19 -0.39 -5.41
N LEU A 353 -3.84 -1.48 -5.85
CA LEU A 353 -4.15 -2.65 -5.01
C LEU A 353 -2.91 -3.45 -4.57
N SER A 354 -1.77 -3.24 -5.20
CA SER A 354 -0.48 -3.77 -4.76
C SER A 354 0.38 -2.68 -4.12
N TRP A 355 0.25 -1.42 -4.57
CA TRP A 355 1.11 -0.33 -4.13
C TRP A 355 0.84 0.15 -2.69
N PHE A 356 -0.28 -0.21 -2.08
CA PHE A 356 -0.45 0.02 -0.64
C PHE A 356 0.37 -0.99 0.20
N ILE A 357 0.64 -2.21 -0.33
CA ILE A 357 1.49 -3.22 0.32
C ILE A 357 2.98 -2.91 0.05
N TYR A 358 3.30 -2.31 -1.07
CA TYR A 358 4.64 -1.95 -1.52
C TYR A 358 5.51 -1.32 -0.42
N PRO A 359 5.12 -0.17 0.20
CA PRO A 359 5.94 0.47 1.22
C PRO A 359 6.05 -0.37 2.48
N PHE A 360 5.06 -1.21 2.76
CA PHE A 360 5.08 -2.12 3.91
C PHE A 360 6.08 -3.26 3.71
N VAL A 361 6.22 -3.81 2.49
CA VAL A 361 7.27 -4.79 2.16
C VAL A 361 8.66 -4.19 2.34
N LEU A 362 8.88 -2.97 1.83
CA LEU A 362 10.15 -2.29 1.97
C LEU A 362 10.50 -2.02 3.44
N ALA A 363 9.58 -1.38 4.17
CA ALA A 363 9.77 -1.05 5.58
C ALA A 363 10.06 -2.30 6.41
N TYR A 364 9.25 -3.34 6.23
CA TYR A 364 9.39 -4.57 7.01
C TYR A 364 10.72 -5.27 6.69
N GLY A 365 11.07 -5.38 5.41
CA GLY A 365 12.30 -6.01 4.96
C GLY A 365 13.55 -5.32 5.50
N VAL A 366 13.62 -3.99 5.45
CA VAL A 366 14.82 -3.25 5.91
C VAL A 366 14.87 -3.05 7.42
N ILE A 367 13.75 -3.13 8.14
CA ILE A 367 13.71 -2.93 9.59
C ILE A 367 13.87 -4.26 10.33
N ARG A 368 13.22 -5.34 9.88
CA ARG A 368 13.18 -6.63 10.59
C ARG A 368 14.21 -7.63 10.13
N LEU A 369 14.69 -7.50 8.89
CA LEU A 369 15.68 -8.42 8.35
C LEU A 369 17.05 -7.73 8.34
N HIS A 370 17.92 -8.10 9.26
CA HIS A 370 19.30 -7.57 9.31
C HIS A 370 20.15 -8.27 8.26
N ILE A 371 20.14 -7.74 7.03
CA ILE A 371 20.76 -8.34 5.85
C ILE A 371 22.18 -7.78 5.59
N TRP A 372 22.46 -6.60 6.13
CA TRP A 372 23.72 -5.87 5.94
C TRP A 372 24.36 -5.51 7.27
N GLU A 373 25.67 -5.45 7.32
CA GLU A 373 26.43 -4.97 8.48
C GLU A 373 26.12 -3.49 8.76
N ASP A 374 26.03 -2.68 7.68
CA ASP A 374 25.67 -1.27 7.70
C ASP A 374 24.15 -1.05 7.46
N GLN A 375 23.32 -1.82 8.16
CA GLN A 375 21.86 -1.88 7.97
C GLN A 375 21.19 -0.50 8.06
N ASP A 376 21.55 0.31 9.06
CA ASP A 376 20.99 1.66 9.25
C ASP A 376 21.17 2.52 8.00
N ARG A 377 22.38 2.56 7.46
CA ARG A 377 22.71 3.31 6.26
C ARG A 377 21.99 2.79 5.03
N LYS A 378 21.95 1.46 4.84
CA LYS A 378 21.26 0.84 3.69
C LYS A 378 19.76 1.07 3.72
N ALA A 379 19.14 0.95 4.89
CA ALA A 379 17.72 1.24 5.06
C ALA A 379 17.40 2.71 4.74
N ALA A 380 18.23 3.63 5.21
CA ALA A 380 18.08 5.05 4.93
C ALA A 380 18.28 5.40 3.44
N LEU A 381 19.21 4.73 2.74
CA LEU A 381 19.39 4.87 1.29
C LEU A 381 18.18 4.35 0.52
N ILE A 382 17.60 3.22 0.92
CA ILE A 382 16.39 2.68 0.29
C ILE A 382 15.21 3.63 0.50
N LEU A 383 15.04 4.20 1.71
CA LEU A 383 14.03 5.22 1.98
C LEU A 383 14.23 6.47 1.10
N LEU A 384 15.48 6.95 0.98
CA LEU A 384 15.80 8.11 0.15
C LEU A 384 15.53 7.83 -1.33
N GLY A 385 15.88 6.66 -1.84
CA GLY A 385 15.58 6.25 -3.20
C GLY A 385 14.07 6.16 -3.45
N HIS A 386 13.33 5.64 -2.48
CA HIS A 386 11.87 5.53 -2.55
C HIS A 386 11.18 6.90 -2.61
N VAL A 387 11.50 7.81 -1.69
CA VAL A 387 10.95 9.18 -1.72
C VAL A 387 11.47 9.98 -2.91
N GLY A 388 12.71 9.75 -3.34
CA GLY A 388 13.30 10.39 -4.50
C GLY A 388 12.55 10.07 -5.80
N PHE A 389 12.14 8.80 -5.96
CA PHE A 389 11.28 8.42 -7.09
C PHE A 389 9.92 9.13 -7.04
N THR A 390 9.28 9.16 -5.88
CA THR A 390 8.00 9.87 -5.70
C THR A 390 8.13 11.37 -6.01
N MET A 391 9.20 12.01 -5.53
CA MET A 391 9.48 13.41 -5.85
C MET A 391 9.75 13.64 -7.34
N PHE A 392 10.47 12.74 -7.99
CA PHE A 392 10.68 12.81 -9.44
C PHE A 392 9.35 12.76 -10.20
N MET A 393 8.46 11.84 -9.85
CA MET A 393 7.14 11.73 -10.47
C MET A 393 6.28 12.97 -10.20
N TYR A 394 6.33 13.51 -8.99
CA TYR A 394 5.66 14.74 -8.63
C TYR A 394 6.16 15.95 -9.45
N LEU A 395 7.47 16.16 -9.51
CA LEU A 395 8.07 17.29 -10.22
C LEU A 395 7.90 17.23 -11.74
N THR A 396 7.76 16.01 -12.29
CA THR A 396 7.49 15.80 -13.73
C THR A 396 6.00 15.81 -14.10
N GLY A 397 5.11 16.07 -13.13
CA GLY A 397 3.66 16.13 -13.36
C GLY A 397 3.02 14.80 -13.75
N LYS A 398 3.63 13.67 -13.29
CA LYS A 398 3.14 12.31 -13.58
C LYS A 398 2.34 11.70 -12.43
N LEU A 399 2.10 12.48 -11.37
CA LEU A 399 1.27 12.13 -10.21
C LEU A 399 -0.16 12.63 -10.37
#